data_d70c5bb8cf760436a313b7d908a4ddfb
#
_entry.id   d70c5bb8cf760436a313b7d908a4ddfb
#
_cell.length_a   1.000
_cell.length_b   1.000
_cell.length_c   1.000
_cell.angle_alpha   90.00
_cell.angle_beta   90.00
_cell.angle_gamma   90.00
#
_symmetry.space_group_name_H-M   'P 1'
#
loop_
_entity.id
_entity.type
_entity.pdbx_description
1 polymer ?
#
loop_
_entity_poly.entity_id
_entity_poly.type
_entity_poly.pdbx_seq_one_letter_code
_entity_poly.pdbx_strand_id
1 'polypeptide(L)'
;MNYIFITGVNRGIGFFLTKELLKRGHSVIGTYRKDSDNNKLQKLKSTFPKTLNLTCLDVKEIEEDELTTYLNSFKAVDILINNAGILDCGNVPFEKLQIDDLSRSIEVNTLGPMKITQLLLPKLSESASPRVFHMTSQMGSIADNQIGGYYFYRISKAALNMFNKSFSQDYPHIPSIVIHPGWVRTDMGGNHAPISPEIAAINISDLILTPNNLSSGNFYNYKGEILPW
;
A
#
# COMPACT_ATOMS: atom_id res chain seq x y z
N MET A 1 19.39 8.48 -0.03
CA MET A 1 18.19 8.88 0.72
C MET A 1 17.06 8.94 -0.29
N ASN A 2 15.95 8.22 -0.09
CA ASN A 2 14.80 8.21 -0.99
C ASN A 2 13.66 9.05 -0.42
N TYR A 3 12.88 9.66 -1.29
CA TYR A 3 11.55 10.22 -0.98
C TYR A 3 10.50 9.14 -1.23
N ILE A 4 9.81 8.70 -0.18
CA ILE A 4 8.88 7.57 -0.22
C ILE A 4 7.47 8.06 0.11
N PHE A 5 6.54 7.92 -0.84
CA PHE A 5 5.13 8.24 -0.62
C PHE A 5 4.38 6.99 -0.15
N ILE A 6 3.67 7.10 0.98
CA ILE A 6 2.96 5.96 1.58
C ILE A 6 1.53 6.37 1.92
N THR A 7 0.55 5.60 1.45
CA THR A 7 -0.85 5.81 1.84
C THR A 7 -1.21 5.07 3.13
N GLY A 8 -1.99 5.71 4.03
CA GLY A 8 -2.51 5.07 5.24
C GLY A 8 -1.47 4.82 6.34
N VAL A 9 -0.74 5.87 6.76
CA VAL A 9 0.40 5.75 7.70
C VAL A 9 0.03 5.91 9.20
N ASN A 10 -1.23 6.11 9.54
CA ASN A 10 -1.64 6.39 10.92
C ASN A 10 -1.77 5.15 11.82
N ARG A 11 -1.88 3.96 11.25
CA ARG A 11 -2.03 2.69 11.98
C ARG A 11 -1.51 1.48 11.21
N GLY A 12 -1.56 0.31 11.86
CA GLY A 12 -1.25 -0.98 11.24
C GLY A 12 0.13 -1.01 10.56
N ILE A 13 0.21 -1.74 9.46
CA ILE A 13 1.46 -1.92 8.71
C ILE A 13 2.03 -0.57 8.24
N GLY A 14 1.19 0.32 7.73
CA GLY A 14 1.64 1.64 7.23
C GLY A 14 2.37 2.47 8.27
N PHE A 15 1.93 2.44 9.53
CA PHE A 15 2.61 3.16 10.63
C PHE A 15 4.00 2.58 10.92
N PHE A 16 4.10 1.26 11.07
CA PHE A 16 5.37 0.62 11.39
C PHE A 16 6.36 0.66 10.21
N LEU A 17 5.86 0.55 8.97
CA LEU A 17 6.66 0.71 7.77
C LEU A 17 7.22 2.14 7.65
N THR A 18 6.39 3.15 7.90
CA THR A 18 6.83 4.55 7.97
C THR A 18 7.92 4.74 9.01
N LYS A 19 7.70 4.23 10.23
CA LYS A 19 8.67 4.32 11.33
C LYS A 19 10.00 3.65 10.96
N GLU A 20 9.96 2.49 10.33
CA GLU A 20 11.15 1.73 9.96
C GLU A 20 11.94 2.45 8.85
N LEU A 21 11.27 2.94 7.80
CA LEU A 21 11.91 3.68 6.72
C LEU A 21 12.55 4.99 7.19
N LEU A 22 11.92 5.71 8.11
CA LEU A 22 12.49 6.90 8.75
C LEU A 22 13.73 6.58 9.57
N LYS A 23 13.74 5.48 10.35
CA LYS A 23 14.91 5.01 11.09
C LYS A 23 16.10 4.66 10.18
N ARG A 24 15.81 4.19 8.97
CA ARG A 24 16.82 3.88 7.94
C ARG A 24 17.31 5.10 7.16
N GLY A 25 16.89 6.31 7.56
CA GLY A 25 17.38 7.57 6.99
C GLY A 25 16.69 8.00 5.70
N HIS A 26 15.49 7.48 5.39
CA HIS A 26 14.70 7.92 4.26
C HIS A 26 13.71 9.02 4.65
N SER A 27 13.24 9.79 3.67
CA SER A 27 12.15 10.77 3.85
C SER A 27 10.83 10.12 3.46
N VAL A 28 9.81 10.28 4.30
CA VAL A 28 8.46 9.75 4.05
C VAL A 28 7.46 10.88 3.87
N ILE A 29 6.66 10.77 2.83
CA ILE A 29 5.44 11.54 2.58
C ILE A 29 4.29 10.61 2.90
N GLY A 30 3.72 10.76 4.09
CA GLY A 30 2.69 9.87 4.60
C GLY A 30 1.30 10.48 4.51
N THR A 31 0.31 9.68 4.08
CA THR A 31 -1.08 10.15 4.09
C THR A 31 -1.92 9.46 5.15
N TYR A 32 -2.90 10.19 5.68
CA TYR A 32 -3.86 9.68 6.66
C TYR A 32 -5.22 10.33 6.45
N ARG A 33 -6.32 9.70 6.89
CA ARG A 33 -7.66 10.28 6.78
C ARG A 33 -7.94 11.28 7.89
N LYS A 34 -8.67 12.35 7.59
CA LYS A 34 -9.00 13.45 8.50
C LYS A 34 -9.60 12.94 9.82
N ASP A 35 -10.53 12.01 9.74
CA ASP A 35 -11.29 11.51 10.90
C ASP A 35 -10.63 10.31 11.60
N SER A 36 -9.36 10.03 11.30
CA SER A 36 -8.63 8.91 11.90
C SER A 36 -7.86 9.35 13.15
N ASP A 37 -7.73 8.44 14.14
CA ASP A 37 -6.78 8.66 15.24
C ASP A 37 -5.35 8.74 14.68
N ASN A 38 -4.70 9.85 14.92
CA ASN A 38 -3.34 10.12 14.46
C ASN A 38 -2.36 10.47 15.60
N ASN A 39 -2.72 10.27 16.86
CA ASN A 39 -1.89 10.62 18.02
C ASN A 39 -0.50 9.98 17.97
N LYS A 40 -0.41 8.70 17.61
CA LYS A 40 0.87 7.99 17.43
C LYS A 40 1.68 8.57 16.27
N LEU A 41 1.00 8.95 15.20
CA LEU A 41 1.62 9.54 14.01
C LEU A 41 2.20 10.94 14.31
N GLN A 42 1.49 11.76 15.09
CA GLN A 42 1.99 13.09 15.51
C GLN A 42 3.23 12.96 16.43
N LYS A 43 3.26 11.98 17.32
CA LYS A 43 4.46 11.66 18.11
C LYS A 43 5.64 11.24 17.21
N LEU A 44 5.37 10.44 16.19
CA LEU A 44 6.38 10.05 15.21
C LEU A 44 6.88 11.27 14.41
N LYS A 45 5.98 12.19 14.00
CA LYS A 45 6.34 13.44 13.34
C LYS A 45 7.24 14.31 14.21
N SER A 46 6.98 14.38 15.52
CA SER A 46 7.83 15.12 16.48
C SER A 46 9.23 14.51 16.59
N THR A 47 9.36 13.18 16.43
CA THR A 47 10.66 12.48 16.43
C THR A 47 11.43 12.70 15.12
N PHE A 48 10.72 12.80 13.99
CA PHE A 48 11.30 12.95 12.66
C PHE A 48 10.78 14.21 11.94
N PRO A 49 11.01 15.43 12.51
CA PRO A 49 10.35 16.66 12.04
C PRO A 49 10.75 17.08 10.63
N LYS A 50 11.96 16.69 10.17
CA LYS A 50 12.50 17.05 8.86
C LYS A 50 12.23 16.02 7.76
N THR A 51 12.05 14.76 8.12
CA THR A 51 11.98 13.63 7.17
C THR A 51 10.61 12.99 7.07
N LEU A 52 9.69 13.22 8.03
CA LEU A 52 8.30 12.82 7.92
C LEU A 52 7.44 14.01 7.49
N ASN A 53 6.86 13.96 6.31
CA ASN A 53 5.89 14.92 5.81
C ASN A 53 4.50 14.25 5.81
N LEU A 54 3.49 14.96 6.27
CA LEU A 54 2.15 14.41 6.43
C LEU A 54 1.13 15.25 5.68
N THR A 55 0.21 14.59 4.99
CA THR A 55 -0.96 15.23 4.38
C THR A 55 -2.22 14.41 4.62
N CYS A 56 -3.35 15.10 4.70
CA CYS A 56 -4.65 14.45 4.82
C CYS A 56 -5.10 13.98 3.43
N LEU A 57 -5.49 12.72 3.32
CA LEU A 57 -5.98 12.16 2.06
C LEU A 57 -6.81 10.91 2.31
N ASP A 58 -8.04 10.87 1.77
CA ASP A 58 -8.80 9.65 1.59
C ASP A 58 -8.61 9.14 0.16
N VAL A 59 -8.12 7.90 0.04
CA VAL A 59 -7.85 7.28 -1.28
C VAL A 59 -9.13 7.02 -2.08
N LYS A 60 -10.30 7.07 -1.44
CA LYS A 60 -11.61 6.98 -2.08
C LYS A 60 -12.02 8.33 -2.72
N GLU A 61 -11.74 9.43 -2.02
CA GLU A 61 -12.18 10.78 -2.36
C GLU A 61 -10.94 11.70 -2.46
N ILE A 62 -10.22 11.60 -3.58
CA ILE A 62 -8.95 12.32 -3.76
C ILE A 62 -9.26 13.70 -4.34
N GLU A 63 -8.90 14.73 -3.61
CA GLU A 63 -8.85 16.11 -4.11
C GLU A 63 -7.56 16.27 -4.93
N GLU A 64 -7.67 16.05 -6.25
CA GLU A 64 -6.51 15.92 -7.15
C GLU A 64 -5.65 17.19 -7.18
N ASP A 65 -6.28 18.39 -7.21
CA ASP A 65 -5.57 19.67 -7.23
C ASP A 65 -4.80 19.91 -5.93
N GLU A 66 -5.39 19.56 -4.78
CA GLU A 66 -4.70 19.68 -3.48
C GLU A 66 -3.48 18.76 -3.42
N LEU A 67 -3.64 17.49 -3.81
CA LEU A 67 -2.54 16.53 -3.80
C LEU A 67 -1.44 16.96 -4.78
N THR A 68 -1.79 17.38 -5.98
CA THR A 68 -0.84 17.85 -7.00
C THR A 68 -0.08 19.08 -6.50
N THR A 69 -0.78 20.05 -5.92
CA THR A 69 -0.16 21.25 -5.33
C THR A 69 0.80 20.88 -4.21
N TYR A 70 0.40 19.97 -3.32
CA TYR A 70 1.26 19.48 -2.26
C TYR A 70 2.51 18.77 -2.79
N LEU A 71 2.36 17.93 -3.80
CA LEU A 71 3.46 17.19 -4.44
C LEU A 71 4.46 18.12 -5.15
N ASN A 72 4.06 19.31 -5.58
CA ASN A 72 4.96 20.28 -6.20
C ASN A 72 6.02 20.82 -5.23
N SER A 73 5.84 20.66 -3.92
CA SER A 73 6.88 20.97 -2.93
C SER A 73 8.04 19.97 -2.92
N PHE A 74 7.91 18.83 -3.62
CA PHE A 74 8.93 17.78 -3.73
C PHE A 74 9.46 17.73 -5.17
N LYS A 75 10.79 17.60 -5.31
CA LYS A 75 11.42 17.48 -6.63
C LYS A 75 11.01 16.18 -7.33
N ALA A 76 11.09 15.06 -6.62
CA ALA A 76 10.75 13.74 -7.13
C ALA A 76 10.18 12.86 -6.01
N VAL A 77 9.52 11.79 -6.37
CA VAL A 77 9.17 10.66 -5.48
C VAL A 77 9.86 9.42 -6.02
N ASP A 78 10.71 8.81 -5.21
CA ASP A 78 11.48 7.63 -5.63
C ASP A 78 10.66 6.35 -5.50
N ILE A 79 9.85 6.26 -4.45
CA ILE A 79 9.08 5.06 -4.15
C ILE A 79 7.65 5.43 -3.78
N LEU A 80 6.69 4.84 -4.47
CA LEU A 80 5.28 4.85 -4.10
C LEU A 80 4.91 3.54 -3.41
N ILE A 81 4.27 3.63 -2.24
CA ILE A 81 3.71 2.48 -1.52
C ILE A 81 2.21 2.70 -1.32
N ASN A 82 1.40 2.06 -2.14
CA ASN A 82 -0.04 1.98 -1.97
C ASN A 82 -0.37 0.97 -0.87
N ASN A 83 -0.44 1.46 0.38
CA ASN A 83 -0.66 0.62 1.57
C ASN A 83 -2.09 0.72 2.12
N ALA A 84 -2.79 1.84 1.92
CA ALA A 84 -4.17 1.99 2.37
C ALA A 84 -5.08 0.89 1.81
N GLY A 85 -5.94 0.36 2.66
CA GLY A 85 -6.88 -0.69 2.27
C GLY A 85 -7.86 -1.01 3.39
N ILE A 86 -8.95 -1.68 3.02
CA ILE A 86 -10.02 -2.12 3.90
C ILE A 86 -10.33 -3.60 3.68
N LEU A 87 -10.86 -4.23 4.72
CA LEU A 87 -11.48 -5.54 4.68
C LEU A 87 -12.94 -5.35 5.11
N ASP A 88 -13.81 -5.08 4.15
CA ASP A 88 -15.23 -4.92 4.39
C ASP A 88 -15.97 -6.27 4.30
N CYS A 89 -17.10 -6.37 4.97
CA CYS A 89 -18.04 -7.47 4.95
C CYS A 89 -17.54 -8.82 5.50
N GLY A 90 -16.28 -8.95 5.90
CA GLY A 90 -15.76 -10.17 6.51
C GLY A 90 -16.07 -11.44 5.68
N ASN A 91 -16.25 -12.57 6.38
CA ASN A 91 -16.62 -13.85 5.76
C ASN A 91 -18.15 -14.07 5.83
N VAL A 92 -18.89 -13.29 5.05
CA VAL A 92 -20.35 -13.41 4.93
C VAL A 92 -20.69 -14.51 3.90
N PRO A 93 -21.67 -15.42 4.17
CA PRO A 93 -22.17 -16.38 3.19
C PRO A 93 -22.65 -15.69 1.91
N PHE A 94 -22.42 -16.33 0.76
CA PHE A 94 -22.71 -15.72 -0.55
C PHE A 94 -24.14 -15.23 -0.69
N GLU A 95 -25.10 -16.02 -0.24
CA GLU A 95 -26.53 -15.71 -0.31
C GLU A 95 -26.98 -14.51 0.57
N LYS A 96 -26.09 -14.04 1.48
CA LYS A 96 -26.35 -12.90 2.38
C LYS A 96 -25.56 -11.64 1.98
N LEU A 97 -24.78 -11.72 0.90
CA LEU A 97 -24.00 -10.58 0.43
C LEU A 97 -24.90 -9.48 -0.11
N GLN A 98 -24.62 -8.25 0.29
CA GLN A 98 -25.17 -7.06 -0.35
C GLN A 98 -24.19 -6.64 -1.46
N ILE A 99 -24.52 -6.96 -2.71
CA ILE A 99 -23.58 -6.79 -3.84
C ILE A 99 -23.12 -5.34 -4.01
N ASP A 100 -23.99 -4.37 -3.67
CA ASP A 100 -23.65 -2.95 -3.73
C ASP A 100 -22.48 -2.56 -2.80
N ASP A 101 -22.23 -3.32 -1.73
CA ASP A 101 -21.10 -3.10 -0.83
C ASP A 101 -19.73 -3.42 -1.48
N LEU A 102 -19.72 -4.15 -2.61
CA LEU A 102 -18.50 -4.41 -3.37
C LEU A 102 -17.84 -3.11 -3.84
N SER A 103 -18.65 -2.10 -4.21
CA SER A 103 -18.16 -0.82 -4.73
C SER A 103 -17.11 -0.20 -3.81
N ARG A 104 -17.37 -0.18 -2.49
CA ARG A 104 -16.45 0.39 -1.51
C ARG A 104 -15.11 -0.35 -1.43
N SER A 105 -15.13 -1.68 -1.50
CA SER A 105 -13.89 -2.48 -1.53
C SER A 105 -13.07 -2.20 -2.78
N ILE A 106 -13.72 -2.07 -3.94
CA ILE A 106 -13.07 -1.72 -5.21
C ILE A 106 -12.53 -0.29 -5.18
N GLU A 107 -13.32 0.67 -4.71
CA GLU A 107 -12.92 2.08 -4.61
C GLU A 107 -11.64 2.25 -3.80
N VAL A 108 -11.58 1.65 -2.61
CA VAL A 108 -10.43 1.82 -1.69
C VAL A 108 -9.24 0.94 -2.10
N ASN A 109 -9.47 -0.35 -2.39
CA ASN A 109 -8.39 -1.32 -2.57
C ASN A 109 -7.83 -1.37 -3.99
N THR A 110 -8.56 -0.84 -4.99
CA THR A 110 -8.17 -0.89 -6.41
C THR A 110 -8.11 0.49 -7.04
N LEU A 111 -9.24 1.22 -7.09
CA LEU A 111 -9.28 2.52 -7.77
C LEU A 111 -8.44 3.58 -7.06
N GLY A 112 -8.41 3.56 -5.71
CA GLY A 112 -7.54 4.44 -4.94
C GLY A 112 -6.05 4.29 -5.31
N PRO A 113 -5.47 3.09 -5.23
CA PRO A 113 -4.12 2.82 -5.73
C PRO A 113 -3.88 3.23 -7.19
N MET A 114 -4.86 3.00 -8.09
CA MET A 114 -4.76 3.42 -9.50
C MET A 114 -4.66 4.94 -9.62
N LYS A 115 -5.58 5.68 -8.99
CA LYS A 115 -5.60 7.15 -8.99
C LYS A 115 -4.32 7.74 -8.39
N ILE A 116 -3.90 7.24 -7.23
CA ILE A 116 -2.65 7.69 -6.60
C ILE A 116 -1.45 7.45 -7.50
N THR A 117 -1.36 6.27 -8.13
CA THR A 117 -0.26 5.97 -9.06
C THR A 117 -0.28 6.93 -10.25
N GLN A 118 -1.44 7.21 -10.83
CA GLN A 118 -1.61 8.14 -11.94
C GLN A 118 -1.17 9.56 -11.57
N LEU A 119 -1.60 10.07 -10.41
CA LEU A 119 -1.24 11.42 -9.93
C LEU A 119 0.23 11.55 -9.57
N LEU A 120 0.87 10.47 -9.10
CA LEU A 120 2.30 10.47 -8.79
C LEU A 120 3.19 10.15 -9.98
N LEU A 121 2.65 9.74 -11.13
CA LEU A 121 3.42 9.35 -12.29
C LEU A 121 4.43 10.42 -12.75
N PRO A 122 4.09 11.73 -12.81
CA PRO A 122 5.07 12.77 -13.15
C PRO A 122 6.24 12.81 -12.15
N LYS A 123 5.97 12.70 -10.85
CA LYS A 123 6.99 12.75 -9.78
C LYS A 123 7.85 11.49 -9.74
N LEU A 124 7.27 10.33 -10.04
CA LEU A 124 8.02 9.08 -10.23
C LEU A 124 8.94 9.17 -11.43
N SER A 125 8.49 9.75 -12.54
CA SER A 125 9.29 9.89 -13.76
C SER A 125 10.49 10.85 -13.59
N GLU A 126 10.46 11.75 -12.62
CA GLU A 126 11.59 12.63 -12.27
C GLU A 126 12.65 11.93 -11.38
N SER A 127 12.35 10.75 -10.85
CA SER A 127 13.29 9.97 -10.05
C SER A 127 14.29 9.22 -10.93
N ALA A 128 15.52 9.12 -10.47
CA ALA A 128 16.55 8.29 -11.12
C ALA A 128 16.33 6.77 -10.92
N SER A 129 15.49 6.37 -9.95
CA SER A 129 15.22 4.97 -9.62
C SER A 129 13.80 4.79 -9.09
N PRO A 130 12.77 5.09 -9.92
CA PRO A 130 11.38 5.04 -9.50
C PRO A 130 10.91 3.59 -9.27
N ARG A 131 10.03 3.39 -8.29
CA ARG A 131 9.41 2.08 -7.99
C ARG A 131 8.02 2.25 -7.39
N VAL A 132 7.15 1.31 -7.69
CA VAL A 132 5.80 1.26 -7.14
C VAL A 132 5.58 -0.08 -6.43
N PHE A 133 5.04 -0.02 -5.22
CA PHE A 133 4.65 -1.18 -4.43
C PHE A 133 3.18 -1.06 -4.04
N HIS A 134 2.44 -2.14 -4.23
CA HIS A 134 1.04 -2.21 -3.81
C HIS A 134 0.89 -3.27 -2.71
N MET A 135 0.34 -2.90 -1.57
CA MET A 135 -0.02 -3.86 -0.52
C MET A 135 -1.27 -4.62 -0.95
N THR A 136 -1.07 -5.84 -1.43
CA THR A 136 -2.14 -6.77 -1.77
C THR A 136 -2.36 -7.80 -0.65
N SER A 137 -2.90 -8.96 -0.98
CA SER A 137 -3.10 -10.07 -0.08
C SER A 137 -2.97 -11.38 -0.84
N GLN A 138 -2.53 -12.45 -0.18
CA GLN A 138 -2.62 -13.81 -0.69
C GLN A 138 -4.07 -14.16 -1.09
N MET A 139 -5.05 -13.54 -0.41
CA MET A 139 -6.47 -13.68 -0.78
C MET A 139 -6.80 -13.09 -2.17
N GLY A 140 -5.92 -12.30 -2.78
CA GLY A 140 -6.04 -11.84 -4.17
C GLY A 140 -5.50 -12.84 -5.20
N SER A 141 -4.91 -13.96 -4.78
CA SER A 141 -4.54 -15.06 -5.66
C SER A 141 -5.76 -15.89 -6.05
N ILE A 142 -5.98 -16.09 -7.35
CA ILE A 142 -7.03 -16.97 -7.86
C ILE A 142 -6.58 -18.43 -7.73
N ALA A 143 -5.32 -18.71 -8.07
CA ALA A 143 -4.78 -20.07 -8.04
C ALA A 143 -4.66 -20.63 -6.61
N ASP A 144 -4.39 -19.78 -5.61
CA ASP A 144 -4.25 -20.18 -4.21
C ASP A 144 -5.59 -20.16 -3.42
N ASN A 145 -6.70 -19.87 -4.09
CA ASN A 145 -8.01 -19.79 -3.45
C ASN A 145 -8.65 -21.16 -3.27
N GLN A 146 -8.26 -21.89 -2.21
CA GLN A 146 -8.81 -23.20 -1.84
C GLN A 146 -9.95 -23.12 -0.82
N ILE A 147 -10.16 -21.94 -0.19
CA ILE A 147 -11.05 -21.81 0.98
C ILE A 147 -12.35 -21.09 0.61
N GLY A 148 -12.34 -20.21 -0.39
CA GLY A 148 -13.48 -19.33 -0.72
C GLY A 148 -13.69 -18.22 0.30
N GLY A 149 -14.93 -17.70 0.38
CA GLY A 149 -15.32 -16.61 1.28
C GLY A 149 -14.66 -15.27 0.97
N TYR A 150 -14.91 -14.27 1.79
CA TYR A 150 -14.32 -12.92 1.68
C TYR A 150 -14.41 -12.31 0.27
N TYR A 151 -15.51 -12.53 -0.43
CA TYR A 151 -15.67 -12.28 -1.86
C TYR A 151 -15.20 -10.89 -2.28
N PHE A 152 -15.68 -9.84 -1.62
CA PHE A 152 -15.39 -8.45 -1.99
C PHE A 152 -13.91 -8.10 -1.82
N TYR A 153 -13.31 -8.59 -0.74
CA TYR A 153 -11.88 -8.39 -0.49
C TYR A 153 -11.03 -9.12 -1.52
N ARG A 154 -11.32 -10.41 -1.78
CA ARG A 154 -10.61 -11.20 -2.81
C ARG A 154 -10.71 -10.55 -4.18
N ILE A 155 -11.92 -10.17 -4.60
CA ILE A 155 -12.16 -9.51 -5.89
C ILE A 155 -11.33 -8.21 -5.98
N SER A 156 -11.37 -7.36 -4.96
CA SER A 156 -10.63 -6.09 -4.96
C SER A 156 -9.12 -6.29 -5.00
N LYS A 157 -8.58 -7.31 -4.31
CA LYS A 157 -7.14 -7.59 -4.32
C LYS A 157 -6.68 -8.28 -5.61
N ALA A 158 -7.51 -9.12 -6.21
CA ALA A 158 -7.26 -9.67 -7.55
C ALA A 158 -7.27 -8.57 -8.62
N ALA A 159 -8.20 -7.61 -8.54
CA ALA A 159 -8.24 -6.45 -9.43
C ALA A 159 -6.98 -5.57 -9.27
N LEU A 160 -6.51 -5.34 -8.03
CA LEU A 160 -5.24 -4.63 -7.77
C LEU A 160 -4.05 -5.39 -8.37
N ASN A 161 -4.02 -6.71 -8.25
CA ASN A 161 -2.99 -7.56 -8.84
C ASN A 161 -2.96 -7.42 -10.37
N MET A 162 -4.14 -7.43 -11.02
CA MET A 162 -4.25 -7.21 -12.47
C MET A 162 -3.80 -5.81 -12.88
N PHE A 163 -4.20 -4.77 -12.13
CA PHE A 163 -3.71 -3.41 -12.36
C PHE A 163 -2.18 -3.35 -12.35
N ASN A 164 -1.56 -3.88 -11.29
CA ASN A 164 -0.10 -3.92 -11.18
C ASN A 164 0.55 -4.65 -12.37
N LYS A 165 -0.02 -5.77 -12.79
CA LYS A 165 0.51 -6.54 -13.94
C LYS A 165 0.45 -5.72 -15.22
N SER A 166 -0.67 -5.06 -15.52
CA SER A 166 -0.83 -4.21 -16.70
C SER A 166 0.13 -3.01 -16.64
N PHE A 167 0.15 -2.30 -15.51
CA PHE A 167 1.03 -1.15 -15.31
C PHE A 167 2.52 -1.51 -15.53
N SER A 168 2.95 -2.67 -15.04
CA SER A 168 4.33 -3.13 -15.19
C SER A 168 4.73 -3.42 -16.66
N GLN A 169 3.78 -3.70 -17.54
CA GLN A 169 4.02 -3.88 -18.97
C GLN A 169 4.07 -2.52 -19.70
N ASP A 170 3.16 -1.61 -19.34
CA ASP A 170 3.06 -0.29 -19.98
C ASP A 170 4.20 0.64 -19.55
N TYR A 171 4.71 0.49 -18.33
CA TYR A 171 5.76 1.32 -17.72
C TYR A 171 6.99 0.49 -17.29
N PRO A 172 7.72 -0.17 -18.20
CA PRO A 172 8.83 -1.06 -17.83
C PRO A 172 9.99 -0.34 -17.13
N HIS A 173 10.08 0.99 -17.28
CA HIS A 173 11.06 1.85 -16.61
C HIS A 173 10.68 2.25 -15.18
N ILE A 174 9.44 1.92 -14.74
CA ILE A 174 8.95 2.10 -13.36
C ILE A 174 8.57 0.73 -12.80
N PRO A 175 9.51 -0.04 -12.23
CA PRO A 175 9.20 -1.35 -11.66
C PRO A 175 8.02 -1.28 -10.67
N SER A 176 7.03 -2.15 -10.88
CA SER A 176 5.81 -2.21 -10.08
C SER A 176 5.57 -3.63 -9.58
N ILE A 177 5.32 -3.76 -8.26
CA ILE A 177 5.31 -5.04 -7.55
C ILE A 177 4.15 -5.06 -6.57
N VAL A 178 3.46 -6.19 -6.45
CA VAL A 178 2.48 -6.42 -5.39
C VAL A 178 3.07 -7.28 -4.28
N ILE A 179 2.81 -6.89 -3.02
CA ILE A 179 3.33 -7.56 -1.83
C ILE A 179 2.18 -8.00 -0.93
N HIS A 180 2.11 -9.30 -0.60
CA HIS A 180 1.33 -9.81 0.51
C HIS A 180 2.12 -9.63 1.81
N PRO A 181 1.64 -8.82 2.76
CA PRO A 181 2.38 -8.50 4.00
C PRO A 181 2.40 -9.65 5.01
N GLY A 182 1.76 -10.78 4.70
CA GLY A 182 1.47 -11.86 5.66
C GLY A 182 0.19 -11.61 6.44
N TRP A 183 -0.16 -12.54 7.34
CA TRP A 183 -1.26 -12.35 8.28
C TRP A 183 -0.72 -11.61 9.51
N VAL A 184 -0.93 -10.30 9.52
CA VAL A 184 -0.31 -9.35 10.46
C VAL A 184 -1.28 -8.91 11.54
N ARG A 185 -0.84 -8.84 12.78
CA ARG A 185 -1.58 -8.47 13.98
C ARG A 185 -1.88 -6.96 13.99
N THR A 186 -2.97 -6.61 13.35
CA THR A 186 -3.52 -5.26 13.20
C THR A 186 -5.03 -5.30 13.45
N ASP A 187 -5.69 -4.15 13.45
CA ASP A 187 -7.16 -4.10 13.56
C ASP A 187 -7.84 -4.95 12.48
N MET A 188 -7.26 -5.02 11.28
CA MET A 188 -7.76 -5.82 10.16
C MET A 188 -7.44 -7.31 10.32
N GLY A 189 -6.24 -7.66 10.77
CA GLY A 189 -5.79 -9.05 10.86
C GLY A 189 -6.21 -9.75 12.15
N GLY A 190 -6.63 -8.99 13.16
CA GLY A 190 -7.03 -9.51 14.47
C GLY A 190 -5.87 -9.94 15.36
N ASN A 191 -6.19 -10.25 16.62
CA ASN A 191 -5.19 -10.55 17.65
C ASN A 191 -4.52 -11.94 17.50
N HIS A 192 -5.14 -12.84 16.75
CA HIS A 192 -4.61 -14.20 16.50
C HIS A 192 -3.61 -14.28 15.37
N ALA A 193 -3.40 -13.16 14.64
CA ALA A 193 -2.42 -13.11 13.55
C ALA A 193 -0.99 -13.38 14.07
N PRO A 194 -0.23 -14.26 13.40
CA PRO A 194 1.07 -14.72 13.92
C PRO A 194 2.18 -13.68 13.78
N ILE A 195 2.05 -12.73 12.83
CA ILE A 195 3.12 -11.79 12.50
C ILE A 195 2.86 -10.46 13.21
N SER A 196 3.85 -9.92 13.93
CA SER A 196 3.74 -8.57 14.46
C SER A 196 3.90 -7.53 13.34
N PRO A 197 3.26 -6.34 13.48
CA PRO A 197 3.41 -5.27 12.48
C PRO A 197 4.85 -4.80 12.30
N GLU A 198 5.66 -4.86 13.37
CA GLU A 198 7.08 -4.53 13.34
C GLU A 198 7.88 -5.49 12.46
N ILE A 199 7.66 -6.80 12.62
CA ILE A 199 8.35 -7.83 11.81
C ILE A 199 7.94 -7.68 10.35
N ALA A 200 6.65 -7.50 10.06
CA ALA A 200 6.18 -7.27 8.70
C ALA A 200 6.84 -6.02 8.08
N ALA A 201 6.89 -4.92 8.83
CA ALA A 201 7.49 -3.66 8.37
C ALA A 201 8.99 -3.78 8.09
N ILE A 202 9.75 -4.49 8.93
CA ILE A 202 11.19 -4.73 8.73
C ILE A 202 11.40 -5.49 7.42
N ASN A 203 10.74 -6.65 7.25
CA ASN A 203 10.93 -7.47 6.05
C ASN A 203 10.47 -6.75 4.77
N ILE A 204 9.32 -6.05 4.81
CA ILE A 204 8.84 -5.27 3.67
C ILE A 204 9.80 -4.12 3.35
N SER A 205 10.38 -3.45 4.36
CA SER A 205 11.40 -2.41 4.14
C SER A 205 12.64 -2.98 3.45
N ASP A 206 13.07 -4.18 3.84
CA ASP A 206 14.20 -4.87 3.19
C ASP A 206 13.91 -5.12 1.71
N LEU A 207 12.73 -5.64 1.37
CA LEU A 207 12.31 -5.85 -0.02
C LEU A 207 12.26 -4.55 -0.83
N ILE A 208 11.71 -3.49 -0.26
CA ILE A 208 11.54 -2.19 -0.92
C ILE A 208 12.90 -1.52 -1.19
N LEU A 209 13.84 -1.63 -0.24
CA LEU A 209 15.13 -0.94 -0.31
C LEU A 209 16.21 -1.73 -1.06
N THR A 210 16.09 -3.05 -1.14
CA THR A 210 17.02 -3.94 -1.85
C THR A 210 16.33 -4.73 -2.97
N PRO A 211 15.79 -4.06 -3.99
CA PRO A 211 14.91 -4.69 -4.98
C PRO A 211 15.63 -5.56 -6.03
N ASN A 212 16.93 -5.71 -5.96
CA ASN A 212 17.72 -6.42 -7.00
C ASN A 212 17.26 -7.87 -7.24
N ASN A 213 16.52 -8.45 -6.28
CA ASN A 213 15.96 -9.81 -6.37
C ASN A 213 14.47 -9.82 -6.76
N LEU A 214 13.86 -8.65 -6.97
CA LEU A 214 12.44 -8.55 -7.30
C LEU A 214 12.26 -8.17 -8.77
N SER A 215 11.48 -8.96 -9.49
CA SER A 215 11.10 -8.67 -10.87
C SER A 215 9.78 -7.89 -10.92
N SER A 216 9.74 -6.84 -11.75
CA SER A 216 8.52 -6.06 -11.99
C SER A 216 7.38 -6.93 -12.50
N GLY A 217 6.16 -6.61 -12.12
CA GLY A 217 4.98 -7.34 -12.55
C GLY A 217 4.80 -8.70 -11.86
N ASN A 218 5.47 -8.97 -10.73
CA ASN A 218 5.32 -10.19 -9.96
C ASN A 218 4.66 -9.95 -8.60
N PHE A 219 4.17 -11.05 -8.03
CA PHE A 219 3.50 -11.12 -6.75
C PHE A 219 4.40 -11.81 -5.72
N TYR A 220 4.72 -11.10 -4.64
CA TYR A 220 5.60 -11.60 -3.58
C TYR A 220 4.90 -11.59 -2.22
N ASN A 221 5.33 -12.49 -1.34
CA ASN A 221 5.04 -12.32 0.07
C ASN A 221 6.08 -11.39 0.74
N TYR A 222 5.87 -11.07 2.01
CA TYR A 222 6.73 -10.19 2.80
C TYR A 222 8.17 -10.72 3.01
N LYS A 223 8.45 -11.98 2.67
CA LYS A 223 9.79 -12.59 2.70
C LYS A 223 10.50 -12.55 1.35
N GLY A 224 9.82 -12.09 0.29
CA GLY A 224 10.36 -12.08 -1.07
C GLY A 224 10.16 -13.38 -1.84
N GLU A 225 9.33 -14.29 -1.35
CA GLU A 225 8.94 -15.50 -2.07
C GLU A 225 7.83 -15.18 -3.06
N ILE A 226 7.93 -15.72 -4.30
CA ILE A 226 6.91 -15.52 -5.34
C ILE A 226 5.64 -16.29 -4.97
N LEU A 227 4.50 -15.63 -5.11
CA LEU A 227 3.17 -16.20 -4.95
C LEU A 227 2.50 -16.39 -6.30
N PRO A 228 1.63 -17.41 -6.45
CA PRO A 228 0.82 -17.58 -7.66
C PRO A 228 -0.26 -16.47 -7.74
N TRP A 229 -0.64 -16.17 -8.99
CA TRP A 229 -1.73 -15.23 -9.29
C TRP A 229 -3.13 -15.72 -8.94
#